data_98708765dda9e03c17666bfa67313f64
#
_entry.id   98708765dda9e03c17666bfa67313f64
#
_cell.length_a   1.000
_cell.length_b   1.000
_cell.length_c   1.000
_cell.angle_alpha   90.00
_cell.angle_beta   90.00
_cell.angle_gamma   90.00
#
_symmetry.space_group_name_H-M   'P 1'
#
loop_
_entity.id
_entity.type
_entity.pdbx_description
1 polymer ?
#
loop_
_entity_poly.entity_id
_entity_poly.type
_entity_poly.pdbx_seq_one_letter_code
_entity_poly.pdbx_strand_id
1 'polypeptide(L)'
;STNNLISFPFTIIFNSSKFDHRQCQDCHCVFIDPMPSEDDFKKIYQSESYHEEHYVGNDLSEYVKSAKLLSEFIDPNQSNILDYGCGYGQYLKTLSEIGFKAQGLEFDQEACIKAAEYSGCVVKQIDEFSNVNNKEFQAIHLGDVLEHLPNPRETLIKLISVLAEKGIIFIEGPLEKNHSLVYWSAKLFGHIKKMFRLNEQFGEPTHLIKVNEKTQLNFILELDSRIKCLHWEVYETGWPYVNNGFLRNLIAQLAIFLGGKKFFSSVMGNRFRGIFTIQASD
;
A
#
# COMPACT_ATOMS: atom_id res chain seq x y z
N SER A 1 8.98 -4.62 21.71
CA SER A 1 10.14 -5.11 22.49
C SER A 1 11.31 -5.32 21.54
N THR A 2 12.45 -4.72 21.80
CA THR A 2 13.66 -4.75 20.95
C THR A 2 14.37 -6.12 20.93
N ASN A 3 13.93 -7.09 21.73
CA ASN A 3 14.62 -8.36 21.94
C ASN A 3 14.33 -9.44 20.89
N ASN A 4 13.38 -9.24 19.98
CA ASN A 4 12.96 -10.25 18.99
C ASN A 4 13.18 -9.78 17.53
N LEU A 5 14.28 -9.07 17.27
CA LEU A 5 14.59 -8.59 15.92
C LEU A 5 15.76 -9.38 15.32
N ILE A 6 15.64 -9.77 14.07
CA ILE A 6 16.73 -10.36 13.29
C ILE A 6 17.10 -9.46 12.11
N SER A 7 18.38 -9.43 11.77
CA SER A 7 18.85 -8.69 10.60
C SER A 7 18.38 -9.36 9.32
N PHE A 8 17.84 -8.59 8.40
CA PHE A 8 17.49 -9.03 7.05
C PHE A 8 18.59 -8.60 6.06
N PRO A 9 18.89 -9.37 5.01
CA PRO A 9 20.13 -9.21 4.26
C PRO A 9 20.18 -8.05 3.26
N PHE A 10 19.38 -7.00 3.45
CA PHE A 10 19.40 -5.83 2.58
C PHE A 10 19.63 -4.57 3.40
N THR A 11 20.50 -3.71 2.87
CA THR A 11 20.81 -2.39 3.41
C THR A 11 20.63 -1.37 2.30
N ILE A 12 19.94 -0.28 2.58
CA ILE A 12 19.76 0.84 1.66
C ILE A 12 20.60 2.01 2.16
N ILE A 13 21.32 2.65 1.24
CA ILE A 13 22.10 3.87 1.51
C ILE A 13 21.45 5.01 0.75
N PHE A 14 20.92 5.99 1.49
CA PHE A 14 20.29 7.18 0.95
C PHE A 14 20.74 8.41 1.72
N ASN A 15 21.12 9.48 1.02
CA ASN A 15 21.49 10.76 1.59
C ASN A 15 22.55 10.64 2.73
N SER A 16 23.57 9.78 2.55
CA SER A 16 24.59 9.43 3.55
C SER A 16 24.07 8.68 4.79
N SER A 17 22.79 8.39 4.88
CA SER A 17 22.17 7.57 5.92
C SER A 17 22.12 6.11 5.48
N LYS A 18 22.25 5.20 6.45
CA LYS A 18 22.21 3.78 6.25
C LYS A 18 20.96 3.21 6.91
N PHE A 19 20.13 2.52 6.12
CA PHE A 19 18.87 1.90 6.53
C PHE A 19 18.98 0.39 6.42
N ASP A 20 19.03 -0.29 7.55
CA ASP A 20 19.06 -1.74 7.60
C ASP A 20 17.63 -2.30 7.64
N HIS A 21 17.40 -3.41 6.95
CA HIS A 21 16.15 -4.13 7.11
C HIS A 21 16.20 -5.01 8.36
N ARG A 22 15.18 -4.91 9.22
CA ARG A 22 14.96 -5.72 10.42
C ARG A 22 13.69 -6.53 10.29
N GLN A 23 13.69 -7.77 10.80
CA GLN A 23 12.49 -8.59 10.84
C GLN A 23 12.06 -8.83 12.29
N CYS A 24 10.79 -8.58 12.58
CA CYS A 24 10.15 -8.99 13.82
C CYS A 24 9.95 -10.51 13.82
N GLN A 25 10.34 -11.20 14.89
CA GLN A 25 10.17 -12.65 14.99
C GLN A 25 8.74 -13.05 15.36
N ASP A 26 7.98 -12.15 15.97
CA ASP A 26 6.59 -12.43 16.39
C ASP A 26 5.62 -12.34 15.21
N CYS A 27 5.57 -11.19 14.50
CA CYS A 27 4.64 -10.98 13.39
C CYS A 27 5.28 -11.18 12.00
N HIS A 28 6.58 -11.39 11.93
CA HIS A 28 7.36 -11.58 10.70
C HIS A 28 7.36 -10.39 9.72
N CYS A 29 6.83 -9.21 10.11
CA CYS A 29 6.98 -8.01 9.29
C CYS A 29 8.47 -7.65 9.18
N VAL A 30 8.87 -7.10 8.05
CA VAL A 30 10.19 -6.51 7.84
C VAL A 30 10.01 -5.00 7.76
N PHE A 31 10.87 -4.26 8.44
CA PHE A 31 10.86 -2.81 8.44
C PHE A 31 12.29 -2.28 8.36
N ILE A 32 12.44 -1.04 7.97
CA ILE A 32 13.74 -0.37 7.94
C ILE A 32 14.09 0.20 9.32
N ASP A 33 15.37 0.16 9.65
CA ASP A 33 15.92 0.65 10.94
C ASP A 33 17.28 1.33 10.68
N PRO A 34 17.43 2.63 11.04
CA PRO A 34 16.41 3.52 11.62
C PRO A 34 15.27 3.86 10.64
N MET A 35 14.12 4.32 11.14
CA MET A 35 13.11 4.97 10.30
C MET A 35 13.70 6.28 9.74
N PRO A 36 13.32 6.68 8.50
CA PRO A 36 13.75 7.95 7.93
C PRO A 36 13.40 9.12 8.85
N SER A 37 14.30 10.09 8.95
CA SER A 37 13.99 11.36 9.56
C SER A 37 12.90 12.09 8.76
N GLU A 38 12.27 13.09 9.37
CA GLU A 38 11.27 13.91 8.66
C GLU A 38 11.85 14.57 7.41
N ASP A 39 13.12 14.98 7.46
CA ASP A 39 13.82 15.56 6.31
C ASP A 39 14.13 14.52 5.22
N ASP A 40 14.52 13.30 5.59
CA ASP A 40 14.74 12.23 4.62
C ASP A 40 13.40 11.80 3.99
N PHE A 41 12.33 11.71 4.79
CA PHE A 41 10.98 11.41 4.31
C PHE A 41 10.51 12.44 3.28
N LYS A 42 10.65 13.73 3.57
CA LYS A 42 10.32 14.79 2.61
C LYS A 42 11.12 14.65 1.31
N LYS A 43 12.43 14.38 1.39
CA LYS A 43 13.27 14.22 0.19
C LYS A 43 12.86 13.00 -0.65
N ILE A 44 12.45 11.89 -0.02
CA ILE A 44 12.00 10.68 -0.72
C ILE A 44 10.73 10.99 -1.52
N TYR A 45 9.71 11.58 -0.89
CA TYR A 45 8.38 11.74 -1.49
C TYR A 45 8.18 13.02 -2.28
N GLN A 46 9.12 13.97 -2.23
CA GLN A 46 9.13 15.19 -3.05
C GLN A 46 10.08 15.10 -4.25
N SER A 47 10.70 13.93 -4.48
CA SER A 47 11.57 13.74 -5.64
C SER A 47 10.77 13.54 -6.93
N GLU A 48 11.14 14.24 -8.00
CA GLU A 48 10.54 14.01 -9.34
C GLU A 48 10.66 12.55 -9.78
N SER A 49 11.78 11.87 -9.43
CA SER A 49 12.01 10.47 -9.75
C SER A 49 10.97 9.56 -9.11
N TYR A 50 10.53 9.82 -7.88
CA TYR A 50 9.48 9.06 -7.22
C TYR A 50 8.16 9.18 -7.98
N HIS A 51 7.79 10.38 -8.38
CA HIS A 51 6.54 10.63 -9.09
C HIS A 51 6.52 10.02 -10.50
N GLU A 52 7.63 10.12 -11.24
CA GLU A 52 7.74 9.56 -12.59
C GLU A 52 7.67 8.03 -12.60
N GLU A 53 8.29 7.36 -11.63
CA GLU A 53 8.28 5.89 -11.55
C GLU A 53 6.93 5.33 -11.12
N HIS A 54 6.16 6.02 -10.26
CA HIS A 54 4.97 5.48 -9.62
C HIS A 54 3.66 5.98 -10.23
N TYR A 55 3.63 7.18 -10.82
CA TYR A 55 2.39 7.81 -11.29
C TYR A 55 2.25 7.92 -12.82
N VAL A 56 3.25 7.52 -13.59
CA VAL A 56 3.21 7.56 -15.05
C VAL A 56 2.73 6.23 -15.62
N GLY A 57 1.42 6.08 -15.78
CA GLY A 57 0.80 4.94 -16.46
C GLY A 57 -0.60 5.29 -16.93
N ASN A 58 -0.90 5.03 -18.21
CA ASN A 58 -2.24 5.22 -18.79
C ASN A 58 -3.18 4.04 -18.56
N ASP A 59 -2.72 2.96 -17.92
CA ASP A 59 -3.56 1.80 -17.65
C ASP A 59 -4.34 1.97 -16.34
N LEU A 60 -5.59 2.38 -16.46
CA LEU A 60 -6.51 2.55 -15.33
C LEU A 60 -7.26 1.25 -14.96
N SER A 61 -6.94 0.12 -15.59
CA SER A 61 -7.72 -1.11 -15.44
C SER A 61 -7.83 -1.61 -13.99
N GLU A 62 -6.76 -1.50 -13.22
CA GLU A 62 -6.76 -1.89 -11.80
C GLU A 62 -7.58 -0.91 -10.95
N TYR A 63 -7.48 0.40 -11.20
CA TYR A 63 -8.32 1.40 -10.53
C TYR A 63 -9.81 1.18 -10.81
N VAL A 64 -10.16 0.85 -12.05
CA VAL A 64 -11.54 0.50 -12.44
C VAL A 64 -12.03 -0.75 -11.72
N LYS A 65 -11.20 -1.77 -11.57
CA LYS A 65 -11.54 -2.98 -10.80
C LYS A 65 -11.79 -2.64 -9.32
N SER A 66 -10.91 -1.86 -8.71
CA SER A 66 -11.02 -1.44 -7.31
C SER A 66 -12.26 -0.59 -7.08
N ALA A 67 -12.56 0.38 -7.96
CA ALA A 67 -13.74 1.22 -7.83
C ALA A 67 -15.05 0.43 -8.06
N LYS A 68 -15.08 -0.53 -8.99
CA LYS A 68 -16.21 -1.44 -9.17
C LYS A 68 -16.40 -2.34 -7.95
N LEU A 69 -15.33 -2.90 -7.39
CA LEU A 69 -15.41 -3.69 -6.17
C LEU A 69 -16.01 -2.85 -5.02
N LEU A 70 -15.57 -1.60 -4.84
CA LEU A 70 -16.13 -0.71 -3.82
C LEU A 70 -17.64 -0.48 -4.04
N SER A 71 -18.10 -0.33 -5.29
CA SER A 71 -19.51 -0.12 -5.63
C SER A 71 -20.42 -1.32 -5.32
N GLU A 72 -19.87 -2.51 -5.05
CA GLU A 72 -20.63 -3.66 -4.58
C GLU A 72 -21.03 -3.56 -3.10
N PHE A 73 -20.37 -2.67 -2.33
CA PHE A 73 -20.58 -2.49 -0.89
C PHE A 73 -21.28 -1.19 -0.52
N ILE A 74 -21.16 -0.15 -1.35
CA ILE A 74 -21.78 1.17 -1.11
C ILE A 74 -22.30 1.76 -2.41
N ASP A 75 -23.40 2.54 -2.32
CA ASP A 75 -24.02 3.21 -3.46
C ASP A 75 -23.17 4.39 -3.95
N PRO A 76 -22.67 4.37 -5.19
CA PRO A 76 -21.87 5.47 -5.73
C PRO A 76 -22.54 6.84 -5.63
N ASN A 77 -23.85 6.92 -5.93
CA ASN A 77 -24.57 8.21 -6.00
C ASN A 77 -24.84 8.86 -4.63
N GLN A 78 -24.64 8.11 -3.54
CA GLN A 78 -24.96 8.54 -2.17
C GLN A 78 -23.74 8.59 -1.26
N SER A 79 -22.53 8.34 -1.80
CA SER A 79 -21.35 8.12 -0.98
C SER A 79 -20.23 9.12 -1.27
N ASN A 80 -19.67 9.67 -0.20
CA ASN A 80 -18.45 10.47 -0.23
C ASN A 80 -17.26 9.58 0.11
N ILE A 81 -16.24 9.61 -0.73
CA ILE A 81 -15.04 8.78 -0.59
C ILE A 81 -13.84 9.69 -0.31
N LEU A 82 -13.03 9.31 0.66
CA LEU A 82 -11.71 9.89 0.87
C LEU A 82 -10.64 8.93 0.32
N ASP A 83 -9.84 9.40 -0.62
CA ASP A 83 -8.66 8.71 -1.12
C ASP A 83 -7.42 9.28 -0.45
N TYR A 84 -6.85 8.54 0.50
CA TYR A 84 -5.68 8.97 1.27
C TYR A 84 -4.39 8.51 0.60
N GLY A 85 -3.54 9.44 0.21
CA GLY A 85 -2.37 9.20 -0.65
C GLY A 85 -2.82 9.04 -2.11
N CYS A 86 -3.58 9.98 -2.64
CA CYS A 86 -4.24 9.85 -3.94
C CYS A 86 -3.30 10.00 -5.15
N GLY A 87 -2.00 10.28 -4.93
CA GLY A 87 -1.01 10.46 -5.99
C GLY A 87 -1.42 11.51 -7.01
N TYR A 88 -1.40 11.18 -8.29
CA TYR A 88 -1.85 12.07 -9.39
C TYR A 88 -3.35 11.93 -9.71
N GLY A 89 -4.14 11.30 -8.85
CA GLY A 89 -5.59 11.32 -8.91
C GLY A 89 -6.24 10.31 -9.85
N GLN A 90 -5.54 9.25 -10.29
CA GLN A 90 -6.10 8.23 -11.19
C GLN A 90 -7.30 7.53 -10.58
N TYR A 91 -7.20 7.15 -9.31
CA TYR A 91 -8.32 6.53 -8.62
C TYR A 91 -9.46 7.51 -8.35
N LEU A 92 -9.16 8.75 -7.97
CA LEU A 92 -10.16 9.81 -7.81
C LEU A 92 -10.98 10.02 -9.08
N LYS A 93 -10.32 10.10 -10.25
CA LYS A 93 -11.00 10.21 -11.54
C LYS A 93 -11.92 9.01 -11.80
N THR A 94 -11.42 7.80 -11.56
CA THR A 94 -12.19 6.57 -11.75
C THR A 94 -13.41 6.51 -10.83
N LEU A 95 -13.25 6.91 -9.55
CA LEU A 95 -14.38 7.02 -8.61
C LEU A 95 -15.45 8.02 -9.09
N SER A 96 -15.02 9.19 -9.54
CA SER A 96 -15.90 10.22 -10.08
C SER A 96 -16.67 9.74 -11.33
N GLU A 97 -16.00 9.04 -12.24
CA GLU A 97 -16.61 8.46 -13.46
C GLU A 97 -17.67 7.38 -13.14
N ILE A 98 -17.53 6.67 -12.02
CA ILE A 98 -18.53 5.67 -11.56
C ILE A 98 -19.70 6.35 -10.82
N GLY A 99 -19.54 7.60 -10.38
CA GLY A 99 -20.60 8.39 -9.73
C GLY A 99 -20.36 8.69 -8.25
N PHE A 100 -19.21 8.30 -7.68
CA PHE A 100 -18.85 8.67 -6.32
C PHE A 100 -18.48 10.14 -6.21
N LYS A 101 -18.81 10.76 -5.08
CA LYS A 101 -18.18 12.02 -4.68
C LYS A 101 -16.85 11.68 -4.02
N ALA A 102 -15.75 12.06 -4.65
CA ALA A 102 -14.42 11.74 -4.18
C ALA A 102 -13.64 12.99 -3.79
N GLN A 103 -12.83 12.87 -2.74
CA GLN A 103 -11.85 13.87 -2.30
C GLN A 103 -10.51 13.16 -2.07
N GLY A 104 -9.40 13.86 -2.39
CA GLY A 104 -8.06 13.34 -2.20
C GLY A 104 -7.31 14.03 -1.07
N LEU A 105 -6.45 13.27 -0.41
CA LEU A 105 -5.38 13.78 0.42
C LEU A 105 -4.04 13.29 -0.13
N GLU A 106 -3.08 14.18 -0.27
CA GLU A 106 -1.75 13.84 -0.77
C GLU A 106 -0.67 14.59 0.03
N PHE A 107 0.51 13.99 0.15
CA PHE A 107 1.61 14.56 0.92
C PHE A 107 2.31 15.69 0.17
N ASP A 108 2.58 15.48 -1.11
CA ASP A 108 3.26 16.47 -1.95
C ASP A 108 2.30 17.49 -2.56
N GLN A 109 2.64 18.77 -2.43
CA GLN A 109 1.80 19.86 -2.91
C GLN A 109 1.67 19.88 -4.45
N GLU A 110 2.72 19.55 -5.17
CA GLU A 110 2.68 19.49 -6.65
C GLU A 110 1.78 18.34 -7.11
N ALA A 111 1.87 17.19 -6.46
CA ALA A 111 0.99 16.06 -6.71
C ALA A 111 -0.49 16.43 -6.41
N CYS A 112 -0.78 17.18 -5.33
CA CYS A 112 -2.14 17.69 -5.06
C CYS A 112 -2.70 18.50 -6.24
N ILE A 113 -1.90 19.42 -6.81
CA ILE A 113 -2.32 20.26 -7.93
C ILE A 113 -2.60 19.39 -9.16
N LYS A 114 -1.67 18.50 -9.52
CA LYS A 114 -1.83 17.59 -10.66
C LYS A 114 -3.04 16.67 -10.50
N ALA A 115 -3.26 16.15 -9.29
CA ALA A 115 -4.39 15.28 -8.99
C ALA A 115 -5.73 16.01 -9.13
N ALA A 116 -5.82 17.25 -8.64
CA ALA A 116 -7.02 18.07 -8.77
C ALA A 116 -7.33 18.41 -10.23
N GLU A 117 -6.32 18.80 -11.01
CA GLU A 117 -6.46 19.08 -12.44
C GLU A 117 -6.88 17.84 -13.24
N TYR A 118 -6.26 16.69 -12.97
CA TYR A 118 -6.52 15.46 -13.69
C TYR A 118 -7.88 14.85 -13.37
N SER A 119 -8.26 14.82 -12.09
CA SER A 119 -9.49 14.15 -11.63
C SER A 119 -10.72 15.06 -11.64
N GLY A 120 -10.54 16.38 -11.54
CA GLY A 120 -11.61 17.34 -11.28
C GLY A 120 -12.15 17.30 -9.85
N CYS A 121 -11.52 16.54 -8.95
CA CYS A 121 -11.90 16.39 -7.56
C CYS A 121 -11.18 17.41 -6.66
N VAL A 122 -11.71 17.62 -5.46
CA VAL A 122 -11.02 18.40 -4.42
C VAL A 122 -9.86 17.57 -3.86
N VAL A 123 -8.65 18.12 -3.89
CA VAL A 123 -7.45 17.48 -3.31
C VAL A 123 -6.80 18.47 -2.36
N LYS A 124 -6.41 18.01 -1.17
CA LYS A 124 -5.75 18.80 -0.12
C LYS A 124 -4.47 18.10 0.33
N GLN A 125 -3.58 18.87 0.96
CA GLN A 125 -2.42 18.27 1.63
C GLN A 125 -2.82 17.50 2.89
N ILE A 126 -2.08 16.44 3.20
CA ILE A 126 -2.32 15.59 4.38
C ILE A 126 -2.29 16.38 5.69
N ASP A 127 -1.47 17.42 5.77
CA ASP A 127 -1.38 18.30 6.94
C ASP A 127 -2.69 19.06 7.23
N GLU A 128 -3.55 19.23 6.21
CA GLU A 128 -4.87 19.83 6.35
C GLU A 128 -5.93 18.86 6.89
N PHE A 129 -5.60 17.58 7.06
CA PHE A 129 -6.51 16.53 7.52
C PHE A 129 -7.13 16.83 8.91
N SER A 130 -6.46 17.60 9.77
CA SER A 130 -6.98 18.02 11.07
C SER A 130 -8.29 18.84 10.98
N ASN A 131 -8.59 19.40 9.82
CA ASN A 131 -9.79 20.21 9.55
C ASN A 131 -10.95 19.41 8.90
N VAL A 132 -10.83 18.09 8.76
CA VAL A 132 -11.88 17.24 8.19
C VAL A 132 -12.95 16.96 9.25
N ASN A 133 -14.21 17.16 8.88
CA ASN A 133 -15.34 16.94 9.77
C ASN A 133 -15.49 15.45 10.13
N ASN A 134 -15.83 15.17 11.39
CA ASN A 134 -16.09 13.82 11.86
C ASN A 134 -17.28 13.19 11.12
N LYS A 135 -17.13 11.92 10.70
CA LYS A 135 -18.17 11.07 10.10
C LYS A 135 -18.72 11.54 8.75
N GLU A 136 -17.87 12.18 7.94
CA GLU A 136 -18.27 12.69 6.62
C GLU A 136 -18.17 11.65 5.51
N PHE A 137 -17.23 10.68 5.61
CA PHE A 137 -16.94 9.75 4.54
C PHE A 137 -17.59 8.39 4.73
N GLN A 138 -18.30 7.92 3.70
CA GLN A 138 -18.86 6.56 3.66
C GLN A 138 -17.80 5.53 3.35
N ALA A 139 -16.72 5.91 2.65
CA ALA A 139 -15.52 5.06 2.55
C ALA A 139 -14.25 5.88 2.59
N ILE A 140 -13.19 5.24 3.08
CA ILE A 140 -11.82 5.73 3.03
C ILE A 140 -10.99 4.68 2.30
N HIS A 141 -10.28 5.09 1.26
CA HIS A 141 -9.39 4.25 0.49
C HIS A 141 -7.93 4.58 0.78
N LEU A 142 -7.09 3.54 0.83
CA LEU A 142 -5.64 3.61 0.87
C LEU A 142 -5.09 2.59 -0.14
N GLY A 143 -4.61 3.07 -1.27
CA GLY A 143 -3.98 2.25 -2.31
C GLY A 143 -2.48 2.49 -2.37
N ASP A 144 -1.68 1.46 -2.08
CA ASP A 144 -0.21 1.55 -2.04
C ASP A 144 0.31 2.67 -1.09
N VAL A 145 -0.21 2.72 0.13
CA VAL A 145 0.09 3.77 1.10
C VAL A 145 0.68 3.22 2.40
N LEU A 146 0.14 2.12 2.93
CA LEU A 146 0.51 1.64 4.28
C LEU A 146 1.99 1.30 4.44
N GLU A 147 2.60 0.76 3.39
CA GLU A 147 4.02 0.40 3.35
C GLU A 147 4.96 1.61 3.40
N HIS A 148 4.43 2.78 3.10
CA HIS A 148 5.15 4.06 3.09
C HIS A 148 5.01 4.84 4.40
N LEU A 149 4.07 4.47 5.27
CA LEU A 149 3.80 5.21 6.50
C LEU A 149 4.77 4.82 7.62
N PRO A 150 5.44 5.79 8.27
CA PRO A 150 6.25 5.51 9.47
C PRO A 150 5.41 4.96 10.63
N ASN A 151 4.18 5.42 10.79
CA ASN A 151 3.25 5.05 11.84
C ASN A 151 1.86 4.66 11.26
N PRO A 152 1.73 3.54 10.54
CA PRO A 152 0.48 3.18 9.88
C PRO A 152 -0.69 2.97 10.84
N ARG A 153 -0.42 2.52 12.07
CA ARG A 153 -1.45 2.34 13.10
C ARG A 153 -2.10 3.66 13.50
N GLU A 154 -1.29 4.67 13.78
CA GLU A 154 -1.78 5.99 14.18
C GLU A 154 -2.57 6.65 13.05
N THR A 155 -2.07 6.56 11.82
CA THR A 155 -2.76 7.08 10.64
C THR A 155 -4.12 6.41 10.45
N LEU A 156 -4.20 5.09 10.50
CA LEU A 156 -5.47 4.37 10.34
C LEU A 156 -6.47 4.70 11.45
N ILE A 157 -6.03 4.85 12.70
CA ILE A 157 -6.91 5.25 13.81
C ILE A 157 -7.49 6.65 13.56
N LYS A 158 -6.69 7.60 13.08
CA LYS A 158 -7.16 8.95 12.71
C LYS A 158 -8.17 8.87 11.58
N LEU A 159 -7.91 8.10 10.53
CA LEU A 159 -8.82 7.92 9.40
C LEU A 159 -10.14 7.29 9.83
N ILE A 160 -10.09 6.29 10.68
CA ILE A 160 -11.28 5.65 11.26
C ILE A 160 -12.17 6.67 12.00
N SER A 161 -11.59 7.67 12.66
CA SER A 161 -12.35 8.66 13.42
C SER A 161 -13.25 9.56 12.57
N VAL A 162 -12.92 9.76 11.29
CA VAL A 162 -13.71 10.57 10.35
C VAL A 162 -14.64 9.75 9.46
N LEU A 163 -14.59 8.42 9.59
CA LEU A 163 -15.44 7.51 8.85
C LEU A 163 -16.88 7.56 9.37
N ALA A 164 -17.85 7.57 8.48
CA ALA A 164 -19.25 7.50 8.81
C ALA A 164 -19.60 6.21 9.58
N GLU A 165 -20.73 6.20 10.26
CA GLU A 165 -21.22 5.01 10.92
C GLU A 165 -21.47 3.87 9.92
N LYS A 166 -20.96 2.69 10.19
CA LYS A 166 -20.93 1.54 9.26
C LYS A 166 -20.16 1.82 7.95
N GLY A 167 -19.31 2.84 7.94
CA GLY A 167 -18.49 3.17 6.79
C GLY A 167 -17.47 2.09 6.45
N ILE A 168 -16.89 2.21 5.27
CA ILE A 168 -15.97 1.24 4.67
C ILE A 168 -14.54 1.75 4.75
N ILE A 169 -13.63 0.87 5.15
CA ILE A 169 -12.19 1.05 4.96
C ILE A 169 -11.78 0.12 3.83
N PHE A 170 -11.31 0.68 2.73
CA PHE A 170 -10.78 -0.07 1.61
C PHE A 170 -9.26 0.10 1.55
N ILE A 171 -8.52 -0.97 1.70
CA ILE A 171 -7.06 -0.97 1.69
C ILE A 171 -6.57 -1.94 0.65
N GLU A 172 -5.66 -1.49 -0.21
CA GLU A 172 -4.96 -2.35 -1.15
C GLU A 172 -3.47 -1.99 -1.19
N GLY A 173 -2.63 -2.97 -1.53
CA GLY A 173 -1.19 -2.75 -1.54
C GLY A 173 -0.37 -4.03 -1.74
N PRO A 174 0.96 -3.92 -1.65
CA PRO A 174 1.86 -5.03 -1.86
C PRO A 174 1.96 -5.96 -0.63
N LEU A 175 2.20 -7.23 -0.92
CA LEU A 175 2.54 -8.27 0.04
C LEU A 175 3.96 -8.78 -0.23
N GLU A 176 4.96 -7.95 -0.03
CA GLU A 176 6.35 -8.22 -0.43
C GLU A 176 7.01 -9.40 0.32
N LYS A 177 6.39 -9.86 1.41
CA LYS A 177 6.85 -11.03 2.20
C LYS A 177 5.94 -12.24 2.02
N ASN A 178 4.96 -12.15 1.12
CA ASN A 178 4.03 -13.25 0.88
C ASN A 178 4.62 -14.30 -0.06
N HIS A 179 4.04 -15.48 -0.04
CA HIS A 179 4.45 -16.57 -0.90
C HIS A 179 4.05 -16.29 -2.36
N SER A 180 5.04 -16.20 -3.25
CA SER A 180 4.86 -16.17 -4.70
C SER A 180 6.12 -16.74 -5.38
N LEU A 181 6.02 -17.15 -6.65
CA LEU A 181 7.18 -17.58 -7.41
C LEU A 181 8.17 -16.44 -7.62
N VAL A 182 7.67 -15.20 -7.78
CA VAL A 182 8.50 -14.00 -7.87
C VAL A 182 9.28 -13.79 -6.57
N TYR A 183 8.59 -13.86 -5.43
CA TYR A 183 9.23 -13.73 -4.11
C TYR A 183 10.33 -14.79 -3.89
N TRP A 184 10.05 -16.08 -4.19
CA TRP A 184 11.00 -17.15 -3.97
C TRP A 184 12.23 -17.02 -4.88
N SER A 185 12.03 -16.67 -6.15
CA SER A 185 13.15 -16.43 -7.07
C SER A 185 13.98 -15.22 -6.66
N ALA A 186 13.34 -14.09 -6.28
CA ALA A 186 14.03 -12.90 -5.79
C ALA A 186 14.86 -13.20 -4.52
N LYS A 187 14.30 -14.00 -3.61
CA LYS A 187 14.99 -14.43 -2.40
C LYS A 187 16.22 -15.29 -2.70
N LEU A 188 16.10 -16.23 -3.64
CA LEU A 188 17.22 -17.08 -4.09
C LEU A 188 18.35 -16.23 -4.70
N PHE A 189 18.00 -15.32 -5.63
CA PHE A 189 18.97 -14.40 -6.22
C PHE A 189 19.58 -13.44 -5.19
N GLY A 190 18.80 -13.00 -4.20
CA GLY A 190 19.28 -12.18 -3.09
C GLY A 190 20.34 -12.89 -2.24
N HIS A 191 20.15 -14.18 -1.95
CA HIS A 191 21.16 -14.97 -1.25
C HIS A 191 22.46 -15.13 -2.05
N ILE A 192 22.34 -15.34 -3.36
CA ILE A 192 23.51 -15.41 -4.27
C ILE A 192 24.25 -14.07 -4.25
N LYS A 193 23.57 -12.94 -4.39
CA LYS A 193 24.17 -11.60 -4.31
C LYS A 193 24.88 -11.37 -2.98
N LYS A 194 24.26 -11.77 -1.85
CA LYS A 194 24.87 -11.65 -0.53
C LYS A 194 26.18 -12.42 -0.42
N MET A 195 26.23 -13.62 -1.01
CA MET A 195 27.46 -14.46 -1.04
C MET A 195 28.62 -13.74 -1.73
N PHE A 196 28.33 -12.85 -2.69
CA PHE A 196 29.30 -12.01 -3.39
C PHE A 196 29.45 -10.59 -2.76
N ARG A 197 28.91 -10.34 -1.57
CA ARG A 197 28.92 -9.04 -0.86
C ARG A 197 28.27 -7.86 -1.64
N LEU A 198 27.27 -8.16 -2.46
CA LEU A 198 26.52 -7.20 -3.26
C LEU A 198 25.14 -6.87 -2.63
N ASN A 199 25.11 -6.72 -1.31
CA ASN A 199 23.87 -6.54 -0.54
C ASN A 199 23.55 -5.09 -0.18
N GLU A 200 24.46 -4.17 -0.43
CA GLU A 200 24.19 -2.73 -0.30
C GLU A 200 23.56 -2.20 -1.59
N GLN A 201 22.49 -1.44 -1.42
CA GLN A 201 21.77 -0.79 -2.51
C GLN A 201 21.76 0.71 -2.27
N PHE A 202 22.05 1.48 -3.31
CA PHE A 202 21.94 2.93 -3.28
C PHE A 202 20.59 3.32 -3.87
N GLY A 203 19.81 4.11 -3.16
CA GLY A 203 18.49 4.55 -3.59
C GLY A 203 17.60 4.93 -2.42
N GLU A 204 16.39 5.31 -2.74
CA GLU A 204 15.40 5.76 -1.78
C GLU A 204 14.76 4.55 -1.07
N PRO A 205 14.64 4.57 0.27
CA PRO A 205 13.93 3.54 1.02
C PRO A 205 12.41 3.76 0.92
N THR A 206 11.83 3.52 -0.24
CA THR A 206 10.42 3.83 -0.52
C THR A 206 9.45 2.99 0.32
N HIS A 207 9.67 1.67 0.43
CA HIS A 207 8.83 0.81 1.27
C HIS A 207 9.46 0.62 2.65
N LEU A 208 8.89 1.31 3.63
CA LEU A 208 9.37 1.28 5.02
C LEU A 208 9.01 -0.02 5.73
N ILE A 209 7.90 -0.65 5.35
CA ILE A 209 7.34 -1.85 5.97
C ILE A 209 6.95 -2.86 4.89
N LYS A 210 7.36 -4.12 5.08
CA LYS A 210 7.06 -5.24 4.18
C LYS A 210 6.36 -6.34 4.95
N VAL A 211 5.22 -6.79 4.46
CA VAL A 211 4.34 -7.72 5.16
C VAL A 211 3.98 -8.93 4.30
N ASN A 212 3.46 -9.97 4.94
CA ASN A 212 2.75 -11.08 4.31
C ASN A 212 1.23 -10.95 4.56
N GLU A 213 0.44 -11.78 3.90
CA GLU A 213 -1.02 -11.81 3.99
C GLU A 213 -1.54 -11.80 5.43
N LYS A 214 -1.07 -12.74 6.26
CA LYS A 214 -1.55 -12.90 7.65
C LYS A 214 -1.21 -11.69 8.51
N THR A 215 0.00 -11.19 8.39
CA THR A 215 0.46 -10.02 9.14
C THR A 215 -0.36 -8.80 8.76
N GLN A 216 -0.62 -8.60 7.46
CA GLN A 216 -1.41 -7.46 6.98
C GLN A 216 -2.86 -7.53 7.47
N LEU A 217 -3.53 -8.67 7.30
CA LEU A 217 -4.92 -8.86 7.72
C LEU A 217 -5.07 -8.70 9.24
N ASN A 218 -4.21 -9.35 10.02
CA ASN A 218 -4.25 -9.25 11.48
C ASN A 218 -3.99 -7.83 11.96
N PHE A 219 -3.03 -7.13 11.36
CA PHE A 219 -2.74 -5.73 11.68
C PHE A 219 -3.99 -4.85 11.58
N ILE A 220 -4.78 -5.00 10.52
CA ILE A 220 -6.00 -4.21 10.32
C ILE A 220 -7.09 -4.63 11.33
N LEU A 221 -7.31 -5.93 11.54
CA LEU A 221 -8.32 -6.42 12.46
C LEU A 221 -8.03 -6.11 13.93
N GLU A 222 -6.76 -5.94 14.29
CA GLU A 222 -6.31 -5.60 15.65
C GLU A 222 -6.30 -4.10 15.95
N LEU A 223 -6.64 -3.24 14.98
CA LEU A 223 -6.75 -1.79 15.21
C LEU A 223 -7.90 -1.45 16.15
N ASP A 224 -9.05 -2.09 15.95
CA ASP A 224 -10.27 -1.94 16.73
C ASP A 224 -11.09 -3.24 16.66
N SER A 225 -11.58 -3.73 17.80
CA SER A 225 -12.34 -4.98 17.89
C SER A 225 -13.66 -4.98 17.10
N ARG A 226 -14.16 -3.79 16.74
CA ARG A 226 -15.36 -3.60 15.92
C ARG A 226 -15.11 -3.75 14.42
N ILE A 227 -13.86 -3.80 13.97
CA ILE A 227 -13.54 -3.99 12.56
C ILE A 227 -13.91 -5.40 12.12
N LYS A 228 -14.66 -5.48 11.02
CA LYS A 228 -15.02 -6.74 10.36
C LYS A 228 -14.52 -6.71 8.91
N CYS A 229 -13.90 -7.80 8.49
CA CYS A 229 -13.53 -8.01 7.11
C CYS A 229 -14.76 -8.42 6.30
N LEU A 230 -15.10 -7.64 5.28
CA LEU A 230 -16.19 -7.93 4.33
C LEU A 230 -15.67 -8.62 3.07
N HIS A 231 -14.48 -8.24 2.63
CA HIS A 231 -13.81 -8.81 1.45
C HIS A 231 -12.30 -8.85 1.70
N TRP A 232 -11.68 -9.95 1.28
CA TRP A 232 -10.23 -10.11 1.29
C TRP A 232 -9.78 -10.93 0.09
N GLU A 233 -9.00 -10.32 -0.77
CA GLU A 233 -8.45 -10.94 -1.95
C GLU A 233 -6.93 -10.83 -1.95
N VAL A 234 -6.25 -11.92 -2.28
CA VAL A 234 -4.81 -11.95 -2.58
C VAL A 234 -4.62 -12.33 -4.04
N TYR A 235 -3.86 -11.54 -4.78
CA TYR A 235 -3.62 -11.76 -6.20
C TYR A 235 -2.15 -11.53 -6.57
N GLU A 236 -1.79 -11.89 -7.79
CA GLU A 236 -0.41 -11.80 -8.27
C GLU A 236 -0.34 -10.96 -9.55
N THR A 237 0.57 -10.00 -9.59
CA THR A 237 0.81 -9.15 -10.76
C THR A 237 2.03 -9.59 -11.58
N GLY A 238 2.87 -10.45 -11.02
CA GLY A 238 4.14 -10.85 -11.64
C GLY A 238 5.24 -9.78 -11.59
N TRP A 239 4.94 -8.60 -11.02
CA TRP A 239 5.94 -7.54 -10.86
C TRP A 239 7.06 -7.97 -9.90
N PRO A 240 8.34 -7.63 -10.13
CA PRO A 240 8.89 -6.78 -11.22
C PRO A 240 9.35 -7.59 -12.45
N TYR A 241 8.88 -8.81 -12.65
CA TYR A 241 9.41 -9.73 -13.67
C TYR A 241 8.65 -9.67 -15.00
N VAL A 242 7.46 -9.10 -15.02
CA VAL A 242 6.68 -8.87 -16.24
C VAL A 242 7.48 -7.99 -17.19
N ASN A 243 7.58 -8.40 -18.47
CA ASN A 243 8.29 -7.70 -19.53
C ASN A 243 9.81 -7.48 -19.29
N ASN A 244 10.41 -8.22 -18.35
CA ASN A 244 11.82 -8.06 -17.95
C ASN A 244 12.66 -9.29 -18.37
N GLY A 245 12.70 -9.55 -19.68
CA GLY A 245 13.43 -10.67 -20.29
C GLY A 245 12.70 -12.01 -20.23
N PHE A 246 13.06 -12.95 -21.13
CA PHE A 246 12.32 -14.19 -21.36
C PHE A 246 12.11 -15.04 -20.09
N LEU A 247 13.18 -15.34 -19.35
CA LEU A 247 13.08 -16.20 -18.17
C LEU A 247 12.27 -15.57 -17.02
N ARG A 248 12.49 -14.26 -16.78
CA ARG A 248 11.74 -13.53 -15.76
C ARG A 248 10.26 -13.43 -16.11
N ASN A 249 9.96 -13.15 -17.36
CA ASN A 249 8.56 -13.10 -17.83
C ASN A 249 7.89 -14.47 -17.71
N LEU A 250 8.58 -15.58 -18.00
CA LEU A 250 8.04 -16.93 -17.78
C LEU A 250 7.70 -17.17 -16.30
N ILE A 251 8.60 -16.78 -15.38
CA ILE A 251 8.35 -16.86 -13.93
C ILE A 251 7.14 -16.01 -13.55
N ALA A 252 7.02 -14.79 -14.09
CA ALA A 252 5.88 -13.90 -13.84
C ALA A 252 4.56 -14.52 -14.31
N GLN A 253 4.51 -15.05 -15.51
CA GLN A 253 3.28 -15.69 -16.05
C GLN A 253 2.86 -16.91 -15.21
N LEU A 254 3.82 -17.74 -14.79
CA LEU A 254 3.54 -18.85 -13.88
C LEU A 254 3.08 -18.36 -12.49
N ALA A 255 3.67 -17.29 -11.98
CA ALA A 255 3.25 -16.69 -10.72
C ALA A 255 1.81 -16.17 -10.82
N ILE A 256 1.47 -15.42 -11.87
CA ILE A 256 0.11 -14.91 -12.14
C ILE A 256 -0.90 -16.07 -12.21
N PHE A 257 -0.56 -17.14 -12.92
CA PHE A 257 -1.42 -18.33 -13.02
C PHE A 257 -1.67 -18.99 -11.65
N LEU A 258 -0.72 -18.95 -10.74
CA LEU A 258 -0.83 -19.48 -9.37
C LEU A 258 -1.41 -18.46 -8.36
N GLY A 259 -1.50 -17.19 -8.74
CA GLY A 259 -2.06 -16.14 -7.91
C GLY A 259 -3.48 -16.44 -7.43
N GLY A 260 -3.79 -16.07 -6.19
CA GLY A 260 -5.07 -16.36 -5.55
C GLY A 260 -5.29 -17.81 -5.12
N LYS A 261 -4.40 -18.74 -5.52
CA LYS A 261 -4.53 -20.15 -5.13
C LYS A 261 -3.93 -20.37 -3.75
N LYS A 262 -4.65 -21.17 -2.95
CA LYS A 262 -4.17 -21.57 -1.62
C LYS A 262 -3.10 -22.64 -1.75
N PHE A 263 -1.94 -22.39 -1.16
CA PHE A 263 -0.85 -23.34 -1.08
C PHE A 263 -0.44 -23.52 0.39
N PHE A 264 -0.66 -24.72 0.96
CA PHE A 264 -0.61 -24.97 2.39
C PHE A 264 -1.52 -24.00 3.19
N SER A 265 -0.92 -23.20 4.06
CA SER A 265 -1.62 -22.26 4.96
C SER A 265 -1.68 -20.81 4.47
N SER A 266 -1.21 -20.53 3.25
CA SER A 266 -1.13 -19.16 2.67
C SER A 266 -1.76 -19.13 1.30
N VAL A 267 -2.30 -17.97 0.92
CA VAL A 267 -2.72 -17.69 -0.46
C VAL A 267 -1.53 -17.12 -1.21
N MET A 268 -1.28 -17.61 -2.43
CA MET A 268 -0.17 -17.14 -3.26
C MET A 268 -0.51 -15.80 -3.91
N GLY A 269 0.43 -14.88 -3.91
CA GLY A 269 0.27 -13.56 -4.54
C GLY A 269 1.16 -12.52 -3.90
N ASN A 270 1.36 -11.42 -4.61
CA ASN A 270 2.21 -10.32 -4.18
C ASN A 270 1.43 -9.04 -3.84
N ARG A 271 0.09 -9.07 -3.96
CA ARG A 271 -0.80 -7.94 -3.64
C ARG A 271 -2.08 -8.41 -2.96
N PHE A 272 -2.75 -7.48 -2.28
CA PHE A 272 -4.04 -7.71 -1.67
C PHE A 272 -5.02 -6.57 -1.94
N ARG A 273 -6.32 -6.88 -1.81
CA ARG A 273 -7.44 -5.95 -1.64
C ARG A 273 -8.25 -6.36 -0.43
N GLY A 274 -8.50 -5.43 0.46
CA GLY A 274 -9.28 -5.68 1.67
C GLY A 274 -10.34 -4.63 1.90
N ILE A 275 -11.59 -5.04 2.06
CA ILE A 275 -12.71 -4.18 2.44
C ILE A 275 -13.16 -4.53 3.84
N PHE A 276 -13.23 -3.53 4.68
CA PHE A 276 -13.57 -3.65 6.09
C PHE A 276 -14.67 -2.66 6.46
N THR A 277 -15.47 -3.00 7.46
CA THR A 277 -16.44 -2.09 8.07
C THR A 277 -16.24 -2.01 9.57
N ILE A 278 -16.72 -0.93 10.18
CA ILE A 278 -16.74 -0.77 11.64
C ILE A 278 -18.16 -0.96 12.13
N GLN A 279 -18.39 -1.97 12.93
CA GLN A 279 -19.69 -2.19 13.55
C GLN A 279 -19.98 -1.12 14.62
N ALA A 280 -21.25 -0.72 14.76
CA ALA A 280 -21.67 0.13 15.85
C ALA A 280 -21.33 -0.53 17.19
N SER A 281 -20.97 0.27 18.19
CA SER A 281 -20.89 -0.22 19.57
C SER A 281 -22.30 -0.57 20.05
N ASP A 282 -22.50 -1.78 20.56
CA ASP A 282 -23.74 -2.19 21.22
C ASP A 282 -24.01 -1.34 22.46
#